data_27c3c06a89a1e5254db271e6ff233c85
#
_entry.id   27c3c06a89a1e5254db271e6ff233c85
#
_cell.length_a   1.000
_cell.length_b   1.000
_cell.length_c   1.000
_cell.angle_alpha   90.00
_cell.angle_beta   90.00
_cell.angle_gamma   90.00
#
_symmetry.space_group_name_H-M   'P 1'
#
loop_
_entity.id
_entity.type
_entity.pdbx_description
1 polymer ?
#
loop_
_entity_poly.entity_id
_entity_poly.type
_entity_poly.pdbx_seq_one_letter_code
_entity_poly.pdbx_strand_id
1 'polypeptide(L)'
;MEYAWIKSDPACPDKVKQLAKEVKISPLIASLLVQRGVSTYKEAERFFRPKLSHVNDPFLFAQMQEAVAVLNQAISNKKRIRLFGDYDVDGTTAVAIVMNALRSRVESIDY
;
A
#
# COMPACT_ATOMS: atom_id res chain seq x y z
N MET A 1 -24.22 -13.45 -20.66
CA MET A 1 -22.83 -13.54 -20.20
C MET A 1 -22.66 -14.87 -19.51
N GLU A 2 -21.83 -15.75 -20.04
CA GLU A 2 -21.49 -17.01 -19.35
C GLU A 2 -20.29 -16.74 -18.44
N TYR A 3 -20.44 -17.06 -17.15
CA TYR A 3 -19.36 -16.99 -16.17
C TYR A 3 -18.75 -18.36 -15.97
N ALA A 4 -17.42 -18.47 -16.10
CA ALA A 4 -16.68 -19.69 -15.80
C ALA A 4 -15.93 -19.53 -14.48
N TRP A 5 -16.05 -20.52 -13.60
CA TRP A 5 -15.26 -20.60 -12.37
C TRP A 5 -13.86 -21.07 -12.72
N ILE A 6 -12.85 -20.25 -12.44
CA ILE A 6 -11.45 -20.65 -12.61
C ILE A 6 -10.86 -20.91 -11.22
N LYS A 7 -10.45 -22.15 -10.97
CA LYS A 7 -9.76 -22.48 -9.73
C LYS A 7 -8.29 -22.08 -9.85
N SER A 8 -7.80 -21.32 -8.87
CA SER A 8 -6.37 -20.98 -8.80
C SER A 8 -5.51 -22.24 -8.57
N ASP A 9 -4.28 -22.21 -9.04
CA ASP A 9 -3.33 -23.28 -8.81
C ASP A 9 -3.12 -23.53 -7.31
N PRO A 10 -2.96 -24.79 -6.89
CA PRO A 10 -2.71 -25.11 -5.49
C PRO A 10 -1.36 -24.54 -5.05
N ALA A 11 -1.29 -24.09 -3.80
CA ALA A 11 -0.04 -23.66 -3.20
C ALA A 11 0.95 -24.84 -3.12
N CYS A 12 2.25 -24.54 -3.27
CA CYS A 12 3.32 -25.53 -3.15
C CYS A 12 3.25 -26.25 -1.79
N PRO A 13 3.03 -27.60 -1.74
CA PRO A 13 2.79 -28.33 -0.50
C PRO A 13 3.94 -28.21 0.51
N ASP A 14 5.19 -28.15 0.04
CA ASP A 14 6.36 -28.07 0.91
C ASP A 14 6.45 -26.70 1.59
N LYS A 15 6.20 -25.62 0.85
CA LYS A 15 6.12 -24.26 1.42
C LYS A 15 4.99 -24.14 2.44
N VAL A 16 3.84 -24.76 2.15
CA VAL A 16 2.69 -24.79 3.07
C VAL A 16 3.05 -25.49 4.37
N LYS A 17 3.66 -26.69 4.29
CA LYS A 17 4.08 -27.45 5.48
C LYS A 17 5.11 -26.69 6.31
N GLN A 18 6.10 -26.10 5.64
CA GLN A 18 7.14 -25.32 6.31
C GLN A 18 6.54 -24.10 7.02
N LEU A 19 5.75 -23.29 6.32
CA LEU A 19 5.14 -22.09 6.89
C LEU A 19 4.20 -22.44 8.05
N ALA A 20 3.36 -23.48 7.90
CA ALA A 20 2.46 -23.94 8.96
C ALA A 20 3.21 -24.29 10.24
N LYS A 21 4.37 -24.96 10.13
CA LYS A 21 5.23 -25.31 11.26
C LYS A 21 5.92 -24.10 11.89
N GLU A 22 6.48 -23.20 11.06
CA GLU A 22 7.23 -22.04 11.54
C GLU A 22 6.33 -21.02 12.24
N VAL A 23 5.16 -20.75 11.68
CA VAL A 23 4.21 -19.73 12.20
C VAL A 23 3.22 -20.35 13.20
N LYS A 24 3.19 -21.69 13.33
CA LYS A 24 2.25 -22.46 14.17
C LYS A 24 0.78 -22.19 13.83
N ILE A 25 0.46 -22.23 12.54
CA ILE A 25 -0.88 -22.02 12.01
C ILE A 25 -1.39 -23.28 11.29
N SER A 26 -2.69 -23.35 11.03
CA SER A 26 -3.26 -24.47 10.29
C SER A 26 -2.73 -24.54 8.86
N PRO A 27 -2.62 -25.74 8.24
CA PRO A 27 -2.22 -25.87 6.85
C PRO A 27 -3.11 -25.10 5.87
N LEU A 28 -4.40 -24.96 6.19
CA LEU A 28 -5.33 -24.18 5.38
C LEU A 28 -4.93 -22.70 5.33
N ILE A 29 -4.65 -22.10 6.48
CA ILE A 29 -4.21 -20.70 6.56
C ILE A 29 -2.84 -20.54 5.88
N ALA A 30 -1.91 -21.46 6.11
CA ALA A 30 -0.61 -21.44 5.45
C ALA A 30 -0.74 -21.53 3.92
N SER A 31 -1.66 -22.34 3.40
CA SER A 31 -1.94 -22.44 1.97
C SER A 31 -2.43 -21.12 1.38
N LEU A 32 -3.35 -20.44 2.06
CA LEU A 32 -3.84 -19.12 1.63
C LEU A 32 -2.75 -18.05 1.65
N LEU A 33 -1.84 -18.09 2.60
CA LEU A 33 -0.70 -17.19 2.69
C LEU A 33 0.29 -17.43 1.55
N VAL A 34 0.65 -18.70 1.31
CA VAL A 34 1.57 -19.08 0.22
C VAL A 34 1.01 -18.68 -1.15
N GLN A 35 -0.29 -18.83 -1.38
CA GLN A 35 -0.95 -18.34 -2.60
C GLN A 35 -0.86 -16.82 -2.78
N ARG A 36 -0.71 -16.07 -1.68
CA ARG A 36 -0.51 -14.61 -1.67
C ARG A 36 0.97 -14.18 -1.67
N GLY A 37 1.89 -15.14 -1.89
CA GLY A 37 3.33 -14.87 -1.92
C GLY A 37 3.99 -14.80 -0.54
N VAL A 38 3.26 -15.09 0.55
CA VAL A 38 3.81 -15.12 1.92
C VAL A 38 4.23 -16.54 2.24
N SER A 39 5.52 -16.83 2.18
CA SER A 39 6.06 -18.19 2.29
C SER A 39 7.08 -18.40 3.42
N THR A 40 7.47 -17.33 4.11
CA THR A 40 8.43 -17.37 5.21
C THR A 40 7.85 -16.76 6.48
N TYR A 41 8.42 -17.09 7.64
CA TYR A 41 8.05 -16.49 8.93
C TYR A 41 8.14 -14.97 8.89
N LYS A 42 9.22 -14.41 8.34
CA LYS A 42 9.45 -12.96 8.26
C LYS A 42 8.40 -12.24 7.41
N GLU A 43 8.02 -12.84 6.27
CA GLU A 43 6.95 -12.32 5.43
C GLU A 43 5.60 -12.39 6.15
N ALA A 44 5.31 -13.48 6.85
CA ALA A 44 4.10 -13.62 7.64
C ALA A 44 4.05 -12.61 8.80
N GLU A 45 5.18 -12.41 9.51
CA GLU A 45 5.27 -11.36 10.53
C GLU A 45 4.97 -9.98 9.96
N ARG A 46 5.57 -9.62 8.82
CA ARG A 46 5.32 -8.35 8.14
C ARG A 46 3.87 -8.21 7.69
N PHE A 47 3.26 -9.28 7.22
CA PHE A 47 1.87 -9.30 6.78
C PHE A 47 0.88 -9.06 7.92
N PHE A 48 1.07 -9.75 9.05
CA PHE A 48 0.16 -9.65 10.21
C PHE A 48 0.50 -8.51 11.18
N ARG A 49 1.73 -8.01 11.17
CA ARG A 49 2.21 -6.96 12.07
C ARG A 49 2.91 -5.85 11.28
N PRO A 50 2.17 -5.12 10.43
CA PRO A 50 2.75 -4.03 9.65
C PRO A 50 3.27 -2.93 10.59
N LYS A 51 4.44 -2.38 10.25
CA LYS A 51 5.08 -1.26 10.96
C LYS A 51 5.32 -0.12 9.97
N LEU A 52 5.38 1.11 10.44
CA LEU A 52 5.75 2.26 9.60
C LEU A 52 7.11 2.08 8.91
N SER A 53 8.04 1.38 9.57
CA SER A 53 9.34 1.03 8.98
C SER A 53 9.26 0.06 7.78
N HIS A 54 8.08 -0.52 7.52
CA HIS A 54 7.84 -1.39 6.36
C HIS A 54 7.33 -0.62 5.14
N VAL A 55 7.04 0.67 5.29
CA VAL A 55 6.66 1.53 4.17
C VAL A 55 7.87 1.75 3.29
N ASN A 56 7.69 1.60 2.00
CA ASN A 56 8.75 1.84 1.03
C ASN A 56 9.11 3.33 0.97
N ASP A 57 10.35 3.63 0.59
CA ASP A 57 10.75 5.00 0.32
C ASP A 57 9.89 5.57 -0.83
N PRO A 58 9.18 6.69 -0.64
CA PRO A 58 8.36 7.30 -1.68
C PRO A 58 9.17 7.72 -2.92
N PHE A 59 10.46 7.98 -2.79
CA PHE A 59 11.33 8.30 -3.91
C PHE A 59 11.69 7.10 -4.82
N LEU A 60 11.25 5.89 -4.49
CA LEU A 60 11.21 4.79 -5.45
C LEU A 60 10.19 5.00 -6.58
N PHE A 61 9.26 5.91 -6.40
CA PHE A 61 8.38 6.36 -7.49
C PHE A 61 9.17 7.22 -8.47
N ALA A 62 9.22 6.83 -9.74
CA ALA A 62 10.09 7.44 -10.75
C ALA A 62 9.94 8.98 -10.88
N GLN A 63 8.74 9.50 -10.67
CA GLN A 63 8.43 10.93 -10.84
C GLN A 63 8.22 11.67 -9.50
N MET A 64 8.51 11.04 -8.37
CA MET A 64 8.26 11.65 -7.05
C MET A 64 9.07 12.93 -6.84
N GLN A 65 10.32 12.92 -7.25
CA GLN A 65 11.21 14.06 -7.10
C GLN A 65 10.73 15.29 -7.88
N GLU A 66 10.25 15.05 -9.11
CA GLU A 66 9.66 16.07 -9.97
C GLU A 66 8.35 16.61 -9.40
N ALA A 67 7.47 15.72 -8.94
CA ALA A 67 6.20 16.10 -8.31
C ALA A 67 6.43 16.98 -7.07
N VAL A 68 7.39 16.64 -6.21
CA VAL A 68 7.76 17.42 -5.05
C VAL A 68 8.32 18.80 -5.45
N ALA A 69 9.14 18.86 -6.50
CA ALA A 69 9.69 20.13 -7.00
C ALA A 69 8.58 21.06 -7.52
N VAL A 70 7.64 20.53 -8.31
CA VAL A 70 6.47 21.29 -8.81
C VAL A 70 5.60 21.79 -7.67
N LEU A 71 5.33 20.95 -6.67
CA LEU A 71 4.55 21.33 -5.50
C LEU A 71 5.24 22.45 -4.70
N ASN A 72 6.53 22.33 -4.44
CA ASN A 72 7.30 23.36 -3.73
C ASN A 72 7.30 24.69 -4.48
N GLN A 73 7.44 24.66 -5.81
CA GLN A 73 7.34 25.86 -6.65
C GLN A 73 5.94 26.49 -6.58
N ALA A 74 4.88 25.69 -6.60
CA ALA A 74 3.51 26.18 -6.46
C ALA A 74 3.29 26.86 -5.09
N ILE A 75 3.81 26.27 -4.02
CA ILE A 75 3.75 26.84 -2.66
C ILE A 75 4.51 28.20 -2.61
N SER A 76 5.76 28.21 -3.10
CA SER A 76 6.59 29.43 -3.10
C SER A 76 5.98 30.57 -3.91
N ASN A 77 5.29 30.25 -4.99
CA ASN A 77 4.60 31.19 -5.85
C ASN A 77 3.16 31.50 -5.41
N LYS A 78 2.75 31.06 -4.21
CA LYS A 78 1.42 31.26 -3.62
C LYS A 78 0.27 30.83 -4.58
N LYS A 79 0.50 29.78 -5.33
CA LYS A 79 -0.51 29.25 -6.26
C LYS A 79 -1.58 28.51 -5.49
N ARG A 80 -2.81 28.55 -6.01
CA ARG A 80 -3.89 27.69 -5.53
C ARG A 80 -3.56 26.24 -5.84
N ILE A 81 -3.70 25.39 -4.83
CA ILE A 81 -3.48 23.94 -4.94
C ILE A 81 -4.82 23.24 -4.79
N ARG A 82 -5.14 22.35 -5.71
CA ARG A 82 -6.30 21.49 -5.61
C ARG A 82 -5.86 20.03 -5.53
N LEU A 83 -6.34 19.34 -4.50
CA LEU A 83 -6.11 17.91 -4.33
C LEU A 83 -7.25 17.15 -4.99
N PHE A 84 -6.90 16.18 -5.80
CA PHE A 84 -7.87 15.28 -6.44
C PHE A 84 -7.59 13.85 -5.99
N GLY A 85 -8.56 13.19 -5.39
CA GLY A 85 -8.46 11.81 -4.94
C GLY A 85 -9.70 11.02 -5.33
N ASP A 86 -9.55 9.71 -5.39
CA ASP A 86 -10.67 8.82 -5.67
C ASP A 86 -11.64 8.79 -4.48
N TYR A 87 -12.85 8.33 -4.72
CA TYR A 87 -13.95 8.30 -3.72
C TYR A 87 -13.83 7.17 -2.70
N ASP A 88 -12.93 6.20 -2.93
CA ASP A 88 -12.71 5.09 -2.02
C ASP A 88 -11.90 5.48 -0.77
N VAL A 89 -11.72 4.51 0.14
CA VAL A 89 -11.12 4.78 1.46
C VAL A 89 -9.67 5.24 1.37
N ASP A 90 -8.89 4.67 0.48
CA ASP A 90 -7.48 5.04 0.29
C ASP A 90 -7.34 6.39 -0.40
N GLY A 91 -8.15 6.70 -1.41
CA GLY A 91 -8.19 8.01 -2.05
C GLY A 91 -8.59 9.13 -1.09
N THR A 92 -9.69 8.99 -0.38
CA THR A 92 -10.15 9.99 0.60
C THR A 92 -9.17 10.16 1.77
N THR A 93 -8.57 9.06 2.24
CA THR A 93 -7.54 9.11 3.29
C THR A 93 -6.28 9.80 2.81
N ALA A 94 -5.83 9.54 1.58
CA ALA A 94 -4.67 10.20 0.99
C ALA A 94 -4.91 11.73 0.87
N VAL A 95 -6.07 12.15 0.38
CA VAL A 95 -6.45 13.58 0.32
C VAL A 95 -6.41 14.20 1.72
N ALA A 96 -6.99 13.53 2.72
CA ALA A 96 -7.00 14.04 4.10
C ALA A 96 -5.59 14.19 4.69
N ILE A 97 -4.69 13.24 4.44
CA ILE A 97 -3.29 13.30 4.90
C ILE A 97 -2.57 14.49 4.24
N VAL A 98 -2.65 14.62 2.92
CA VAL A 98 -1.99 15.71 2.19
C VAL A 98 -2.58 17.06 2.56
N MET A 99 -3.90 17.17 2.68
CA MET A 99 -4.59 18.38 3.14
C MET A 99 -4.08 18.80 4.51
N ASN A 100 -4.03 17.91 5.49
CA ASN A 100 -3.54 18.20 6.83
C ASN A 100 -2.06 18.62 6.85
N ALA A 101 -1.23 18.04 6.01
CA ALA A 101 0.18 18.37 5.92
C ALA A 101 0.43 19.74 5.28
N LEU A 102 -0.41 20.16 4.34
CA LEU A 102 -0.18 21.38 3.54
C LEU A 102 -0.99 22.59 4.01
N ARG A 103 -2.16 22.41 4.64
CA ARG A 103 -3.08 23.51 5.00
C ARG A 103 -2.46 24.65 5.78
N SER A 104 -1.43 24.39 6.57
CA SER A 104 -0.68 25.43 7.31
C SER A 104 0.47 26.06 6.53
N ARG A 105 0.77 25.57 5.33
CA ARG A 105 1.92 25.96 4.52
C ARG A 105 1.51 26.66 3.22
N VAL A 106 0.25 26.63 2.87
CA VAL A 106 -0.29 27.19 1.62
C VAL A 106 -1.43 28.16 1.91
N GLU A 107 -1.52 29.23 1.12
CA GLU A 107 -2.56 30.25 1.29
C GLU A 107 -3.93 29.76 0.77
N SER A 108 -3.94 28.95 -0.26
CA SER A 108 -5.16 28.45 -0.89
C SER A 108 -5.02 26.97 -1.29
N ILE A 109 -5.76 26.10 -0.58
CA ILE A 109 -5.84 24.68 -0.87
C ILE A 109 -7.28 24.21 -0.72
N ASP A 110 -7.72 23.41 -1.68
CA ASP A 110 -9.04 22.74 -1.67
C ASP A 110 -8.96 21.32 -2.25
N TYR A 111 -10.09 20.57 -2.23
CA TYR A 111 -10.23 19.20 -2.75
C TYR A 111 -11.54 19.04 -3.51
#